data_b62542219665dc5de964ae6034465926
#
_entry.id   b62542219665dc5de964ae6034465926
#
_cell.length_a   1.000
_cell.length_b   1.000
_cell.length_c   1.000
_cell.angle_alpha   90.00
_cell.angle_beta   90.00
_cell.angle_gamma   90.00
#
_symmetry.space_group_name_H-M   'P 1'
#
loop_
_entity.id
_entity.type
_entity.pdbx_description
1 polymer ?
#
loop_
_entity_poly.entity_id
_entity_poly.type
_entity_poly.pdbx_seq_one_letter_code
_entity_poly.pdbx_strand_id
1 'polypeptide(L)'
;MTATADLPFKFKFVKNGRTQSLFPKKGTATQDSIVLGKDVLSYDDIVDTITRDQRIVLALSSTNNLSSSLQKSLAGGSAIVLEVSGVKAQDLEKQVDRIASQKAIDKRKQHLLEIGQGHLLRVVSCSDCEATLDLTDYERSSHIYCRFCESIFKENQPPLAQGSTYRVCDECGLFDRIRSYTEFYFFFFVIAYAFSYKRRYVCDHCANGLFWKTFLTNLIFILGIPTSIYIKIKSMSGRDPALKELARANALAKKGQYDKAAPIYSQLSQNYLEHPGLLMNEGIGHLVAKDPVGAVQCWQRSLQSCSNYHPTLRLLYNLQNPSQK
;
A
#
# COMPACT_ATOMS: atom_id res chain seq x y z
N MET A 1 -12.27 -6.83 24.50
CA MET A 1 -11.01 -6.98 23.72
C MET A 1 -10.72 -8.47 23.63
N THR A 2 -10.89 -9.08 22.49
CA THR A 2 -10.49 -10.48 22.27
C THR A 2 -8.97 -10.53 22.27
N ALA A 3 -8.39 -11.30 23.20
CA ALA A 3 -6.95 -11.53 23.24
C ALA A 3 -6.49 -12.06 21.87
N THR A 4 -5.59 -11.35 21.23
CA THR A 4 -5.03 -11.78 19.95
C THR A 4 -4.15 -12.99 20.20
N ALA A 5 -4.45 -14.10 19.56
CA ALA A 5 -3.61 -15.28 19.66
C ALA A 5 -2.22 -15.00 19.05
N ASP A 6 -1.18 -15.53 19.66
CA ASP A 6 0.17 -15.50 19.12
C ASP A 6 0.17 -16.09 17.71
N LEU A 7 0.82 -15.41 16.76
CA LEU A 7 0.95 -15.84 15.37
C LEU A 7 2.35 -16.42 15.13
N PRO A 8 2.53 -17.74 15.13
CA PRO A 8 3.80 -18.36 14.81
C PRO A 8 4.05 -18.34 13.31
N PHE A 9 5.28 -18.03 12.91
CA PHE A 9 5.71 -18.00 11.51
C PHE A 9 7.17 -18.48 11.36
N LYS A 10 7.60 -18.68 10.12
CA LYS A 10 9.00 -18.93 9.78
C LYS A 10 9.51 -17.78 8.95
N PHE A 11 10.78 -17.42 9.11
CA PHE A 11 11.36 -16.29 8.40
C PHE A 11 12.82 -16.47 8.03
N LYS A 12 13.27 -15.71 7.04
CA LYS A 12 14.68 -15.46 6.71
C LYS A 12 14.89 -13.96 6.63
N PHE A 13 16.00 -13.46 7.16
CA PHE A 13 16.38 -12.06 6.90
C PHE A 13 16.77 -11.86 5.45
N VAL A 14 16.38 -10.72 4.88
CA VAL A 14 16.72 -10.34 3.50
C VAL A 14 17.55 -9.06 3.55
N LYS A 15 18.73 -9.10 2.92
CA LYS A 15 19.63 -7.93 2.78
C LYS A 15 20.10 -7.84 1.33
N ASN A 16 20.07 -6.64 0.75
CA ASN A 16 20.42 -6.42 -0.66
C ASN A 16 19.66 -7.36 -1.63
N GLY A 17 18.37 -7.61 -1.33
CA GLY A 17 17.50 -8.46 -2.14
C GLY A 17 17.71 -9.97 -1.97
N ARG A 18 18.72 -10.41 -1.20
CA ARG A 18 19.07 -11.83 -1.01
C ARG A 18 18.80 -12.28 0.43
N THR A 19 18.33 -13.53 0.59
CA THR A 19 18.17 -14.15 1.92
C THR A 19 19.54 -14.44 2.54
N GLN A 20 19.67 -14.16 3.84
CA GLN A 20 20.93 -14.33 4.59
C GLN A 20 21.16 -15.77 5.08
N SER A 21 20.17 -16.65 4.98
CA SER A 21 20.26 -18.05 5.42
C SER A 21 19.59 -19.00 4.45
N LEU A 22 20.10 -20.23 4.35
CA LEU A 22 19.48 -21.31 3.57
C LEU A 22 18.19 -21.79 4.24
N PHE A 23 18.20 -21.95 5.56
CA PHE A 23 17.06 -22.46 6.33
C PHE A 23 16.30 -21.33 7.01
N PRO A 24 14.95 -21.42 7.08
CA PRO A 24 14.14 -20.47 7.82
C PRO A 24 14.31 -20.66 9.33
N LYS A 25 14.27 -19.55 10.07
CA LYS A 25 14.18 -19.52 11.53
C LYS A 25 12.72 -19.46 11.97
N LYS A 26 12.44 -19.83 13.23
CA LYS A 26 11.12 -19.66 13.84
C LYS A 26 10.97 -18.23 14.37
N GLY A 27 9.81 -17.63 14.16
CA GLY A 27 9.40 -16.35 14.74
C GLY A 27 7.98 -16.44 15.28
N THR A 28 7.61 -15.50 16.12
CA THR A 28 6.25 -15.38 16.68
C THR A 28 5.92 -13.91 16.87
N ALA A 29 4.79 -13.48 16.34
CA ALA A 29 4.20 -12.19 16.66
C ALA A 29 3.28 -12.38 17.87
N THR A 30 3.69 -11.86 19.04
CA THR A 30 2.94 -11.90 20.29
C THR A 30 2.13 -10.61 20.48
N GLN A 31 1.50 -10.40 21.63
CA GLN A 31 0.83 -9.14 21.94
C GLN A 31 1.84 -8.00 22.28
N ASP A 32 3.04 -8.35 22.72
CA ASP A 32 3.99 -7.36 23.23
C ASP A 32 5.14 -7.07 22.26
N SER A 33 5.53 -8.08 21.46
CA SER A 33 6.72 -8.00 20.61
C SER A 33 6.68 -9.00 19.46
N ILE A 34 7.61 -8.81 18.52
CA ILE A 34 7.91 -9.80 17.49
C ILE A 34 9.19 -10.54 17.90
N VAL A 35 9.07 -11.83 18.17
CA VAL A 35 10.19 -12.71 18.47
C VAL A 35 10.78 -13.24 17.16
N LEU A 36 12.05 -12.98 16.91
CA LEU A 36 12.77 -13.36 15.71
C LEU A 36 13.94 -14.32 16.05
N GLY A 37 13.61 -15.57 16.31
CA GLY A 37 14.58 -16.55 16.80
C GLY A 37 14.96 -16.30 18.26
N LYS A 38 16.13 -15.72 18.51
CA LYS A 38 16.58 -15.29 19.85
C LYS A 38 16.42 -13.81 20.09
N ASP A 39 16.12 -13.05 19.06
CA ASP A 39 15.99 -11.60 19.12
C ASP A 39 14.53 -11.21 19.35
N VAL A 40 14.33 -10.08 20.03
CA VAL A 40 13.01 -9.51 20.29
C VAL A 40 12.96 -8.10 19.71
N LEU A 41 11.95 -7.83 18.90
CA LEU A 41 11.66 -6.53 18.34
C LEU A 41 10.38 -5.99 18.97
N SER A 42 10.47 -4.84 19.64
CA SER A 42 9.30 -4.16 20.21
C SER A 42 8.44 -3.55 19.11
N TYR A 43 7.11 -3.61 19.26
CA TYR A 43 6.20 -2.85 18.40
C TYR A 43 6.38 -1.33 18.52
N ASP A 44 6.90 -0.87 19.65
CA ASP A 44 7.20 0.54 19.90
C ASP A 44 8.28 1.11 18.94
N ASP A 45 9.11 0.23 18.42
CA ASP A 45 10.16 0.59 17.45
C ASP A 45 9.66 0.54 16.01
N ILE A 46 8.45 0.00 15.74
CA ILE A 46 7.90 -0.15 14.40
C ILE A 46 7.03 1.07 14.06
N VAL A 47 7.40 1.78 12.99
CA VAL A 47 6.67 2.96 12.49
C VAL A 47 5.67 2.58 11.40
N ASP A 48 6.06 1.64 10.53
CA ASP A 48 5.29 1.24 9.36
C ASP A 48 5.67 -0.16 8.91
N THR A 49 4.74 -0.84 8.25
CA THR A 49 4.98 -2.14 7.63
C THR A 49 4.53 -2.14 6.17
N ILE A 50 5.25 -2.86 5.33
CA ILE A 50 4.90 -3.00 3.91
C ILE A 50 5.13 -4.44 3.51
N THR A 51 4.12 -5.09 2.95
CA THR A 51 4.29 -6.42 2.37
C THR A 51 4.40 -6.39 0.85
N ARG A 52 5.34 -7.19 0.35
CA ARG A 52 5.43 -7.51 -1.08
C ARG A 52 5.73 -9.00 -1.24
N ASP A 53 4.81 -9.71 -1.86
CA ASP A 53 4.85 -11.17 -1.96
C ASP A 53 4.82 -11.84 -0.59
N GLN A 54 5.81 -12.66 -0.29
CA GLN A 54 6.05 -13.27 1.02
C GLN A 54 7.10 -12.50 1.84
N ARG A 55 7.35 -11.24 1.48
CA ARG A 55 8.29 -10.38 2.22
C ARG A 55 7.53 -9.30 2.94
N ILE A 56 7.90 -9.09 4.20
CA ILE A 56 7.47 -7.96 5.02
C ILE A 56 8.68 -7.06 5.31
N VAL A 57 8.49 -5.78 5.13
CA VAL A 57 9.44 -4.73 5.52
C VAL A 57 8.90 -4.11 6.80
N LEU A 58 9.71 -4.10 7.83
CA LEU A 58 9.44 -3.43 9.11
C LEU A 58 10.29 -2.17 9.15
N ALA A 59 9.67 -1.00 8.99
CA ALA A 59 10.33 0.29 9.14
C ALA A 59 10.41 0.66 10.61
N LEU A 60 11.60 1.06 11.09
CA LEU A 60 11.87 1.31 12.50
C LEU A 60 12.07 2.82 12.78
N SER A 61 11.57 3.29 13.91
CA SER A 61 11.76 4.66 14.40
C SER A 61 13.22 4.90 14.83
N SER A 62 13.86 3.88 15.39
CA SER A 62 15.25 3.92 15.89
C SER A 62 15.88 2.55 15.77
N THR A 63 17.20 2.52 15.59
CA THR A 63 17.99 1.29 15.55
C THR A 63 18.86 1.13 16.80
N ASN A 64 18.83 2.10 17.73
CA ASN A 64 19.73 2.16 18.87
C ASN A 64 19.49 1.05 19.89
N ASN A 65 18.24 0.62 20.05
CA ASN A 65 17.84 -0.40 21.03
C ASN A 65 17.82 -1.82 20.46
N LEU A 66 18.24 -1.99 19.21
CA LEU A 66 18.26 -3.31 18.58
C LEU A 66 19.44 -4.14 19.08
N SER A 67 19.22 -5.46 19.21
CA SER A 67 20.31 -6.41 19.43
C SER A 67 21.35 -6.32 18.31
N SER A 68 22.60 -6.68 18.60
CA SER A 68 23.69 -6.71 17.59
C SER A 68 23.34 -7.61 16.39
N SER A 69 22.53 -8.65 16.60
CA SER A 69 22.05 -9.54 15.55
C SER A 69 21.07 -8.82 14.61
N LEU A 70 20.09 -8.10 15.15
CA LEU A 70 19.13 -7.32 14.38
C LEU A 70 19.80 -6.16 13.64
N GLN A 71 20.74 -5.47 14.27
CA GLN A 71 21.51 -4.40 13.61
C GLN A 71 22.26 -4.91 12.37
N LYS A 72 22.88 -6.10 12.43
CA LYS A 72 23.54 -6.74 11.26
C LYS A 72 22.55 -7.11 10.16
N SER A 73 21.29 -7.36 10.50
CA SER A 73 20.23 -7.78 9.59
C SER A 73 19.47 -6.61 8.93
N LEU A 74 19.81 -5.35 9.25
CA LEU A 74 19.21 -4.16 8.63
C LEU A 74 19.46 -4.18 7.11
N ALA A 75 18.40 -3.92 6.36
CA ALA A 75 18.37 -3.95 4.90
C ALA A 75 18.51 -2.55 4.26
N GLY A 76 19.30 -1.69 4.90
CA GLY A 76 19.47 -0.29 4.54
C GLY A 76 18.72 0.64 5.48
N GLY A 77 19.41 1.66 6.01
CA GLY A 77 18.85 2.62 6.96
C GLY A 77 18.25 1.95 8.19
N SER A 78 16.98 2.19 8.45
CA SER A 78 16.22 1.74 9.63
C SER A 78 15.13 0.72 9.27
N ALA A 79 15.40 -0.25 8.40
CA ALA A 79 14.42 -1.26 8.01
C ALA A 79 14.95 -2.69 8.19
N ILE A 80 14.07 -3.58 8.65
CA ILE A 80 14.27 -5.04 8.66
C ILE A 80 13.36 -5.64 7.59
N VAL A 81 13.93 -6.48 6.73
CA VAL A 81 13.17 -7.20 5.71
C VAL A 81 13.19 -8.68 6.02
N LEU A 82 12.02 -9.28 6.12
CA LEU A 82 11.82 -10.71 6.37
C LEU A 82 11.15 -11.37 5.17
N GLU A 83 11.67 -12.48 4.71
CA GLU A 83 10.95 -13.41 3.84
C GLU A 83 10.22 -14.40 4.74
N VAL A 84 8.88 -14.38 4.69
CA VAL A 84 7.99 -15.10 5.61
C VAL A 84 7.47 -16.37 4.97
N SER A 85 7.32 -17.43 5.76
CA SER A 85 6.71 -18.70 5.34
C SER A 85 5.93 -19.34 6.51
N GLY A 86 4.99 -20.21 6.16
CA GLY A 86 4.07 -20.83 7.14
C GLY A 86 2.80 -20.01 7.40
N VAL A 87 2.85 -18.72 7.13
CA VAL A 87 1.68 -17.80 7.13
C VAL A 87 1.77 -16.87 5.91
N LYS A 88 0.68 -16.23 5.55
CA LYS A 88 0.73 -15.16 4.53
C LYS A 88 1.38 -13.91 5.14
N ALA A 89 2.27 -13.26 4.39
CA ALA A 89 2.92 -12.05 4.86
C ALA A 89 1.91 -10.94 5.21
N GLN A 90 0.79 -10.86 4.48
CA GLN A 90 -0.30 -9.92 4.74
C GLN A 90 -1.03 -10.17 6.07
N ASP A 91 -1.15 -11.43 6.50
CA ASP A 91 -1.77 -11.75 7.80
C ASP A 91 -0.85 -11.31 8.95
N LEU A 92 0.47 -11.51 8.77
CA LEU A 92 1.47 -10.99 9.71
C LEU A 92 1.48 -9.46 9.74
N GLU A 93 1.45 -8.79 8.57
CA GLU A 93 1.35 -7.34 8.44
C GLU A 93 0.14 -6.79 9.22
N LYS A 94 -1.05 -7.31 8.96
CA LYS A 94 -2.28 -6.89 9.65
C LYS A 94 -2.16 -7.00 11.18
N GLN A 95 -1.58 -8.08 11.68
CA GLN A 95 -1.39 -8.26 13.12
C GLN A 95 -0.38 -7.25 13.67
N VAL A 96 0.75 -7.05 12.98
CA VAL A 96 1.79 -6.09 13.40
C VAL A 96 1.20 -4.67 13.40
N ASP A 97 0.55 -4.25 12.32
CA ASP A 97 -0.05 -2.92 12.19
C ASP A 97 -1.09 -2.64 13.26
N ARG A 98 -1.96 -3.62 13.54
CA ARG A 98 -2.98 -3.48 14.58
C ARG A 98 -2.35 -3.25 15.95
N ILE A 99 -1.34 -4.03 16.34
CA ILE A 99 -0.73 -3.92 17.66
C ILE A 99 0.16 -2.66 17.74
N ALA A 100 1.00 -2.41 16.73
CA ALA A 100 1.88 -1.25 16.70
C ALA A 100 1.08 0.06 16.69
N SER A 101 0.00 0.13 15.89
CA SER A 101 -0.87 1.31 15.86
C SER A 101 -1.55 1.57 17.20
N GLN A 102 -2.03 0.51 17.88
CA GLN A 102 -2.63 0.66 19.22
C GLN A 102 -1.62 1.19 20.24
N LYS A 103 -0.41 0.63 20.27
CA LYS A 103 0.66 1.11 21.18
C LYS A 103 1.06 2.56 20.90
N ALA A 104 1.12 2.96 19.62
CA ALA A 104 1.39 4.34 19.25
C ALA A 104 0.30 5.30 19.77
N ILE A 105 -0.97 4.88 19.68
CA ILE A 105 -2.10 5.65 20.24
C ILE A 105 -2.00 5.76 21.76
N ASP A 106 -1.68 4.69 22.46
CA ASP A 106 -1.56 4.71 23.91
C ASP A 106 -0.48 5.69 24.37
N LYS A 107 0.66 5.74 23.69
CA LYS A 107 1.72 6.75 23.91
C LYS A 107 1.23 8.16 23.62
N ARG A 108 0.55 8.37 22.47
CA ARG A 108 0.01 9.68 22.10
C ARG A 108 -1.00 10.16 23.14
N LYS A 109 -1.87 9.27 23.60
CA LYS A 109 -2.85 9.54 24.67
C LYS A 109 -2.18 10.00 25.96
N GLN A 110 -1.15 9.29 26.41
CA GLN A 110 -0.40 9.66 27.61
C GLN A 110 0.22 11.04 27.45
N HIS A 111 0.90 11.29 26.33
CA HIS A 111 1.51 12.59 26.07
C HIS A 111 0.47 13.73 26.07
N LEU A 112 -0.69 13.54 25.41
CA LEU A 112 -1.76 14.54 25.39
C LEU A 112 -2.36 14.78 26.79
N LEU A 113 -2.45 13.76 27.63
CA LEU A 113 -2.90 13.91 29.02
C LEU A 113 -1.89 14.72 29.85
N GLU A 114 -0.60 14.48 29.70
CA GLU A 114 0.48 15.20 30.39
C GLU A 114 0.47 16.70 30.09
N ILE A 115 0.14 17.08 28.84
CA ILE A 115 0.04 18.48 28.43
C ILE A 115 -1.38 19.08 28.58
N GLY A 116 -2.31 18.36 29.24
CA GLY A 116 -3.69 18.84 29.47
C GLY A 116 -4.59 18.84 28.24
N GLN A 117 -4.17 18.21 27.13
CA GLN A 117 -4.88 18.18 25.84
C GLN A 117 -5.53 16.83 25.54
N GLY A 118 -5.74 15.96 26.53
CA GLY A 118 -6.33 14.63 26.34
C GLY A 118 -7.71 14.62 25.66
N HIS A 119 -8.48 15.73 25.78
CA HIS A 119 -9.76 15.89 25.12
C HIS A 119 -9.69 16.04 23.60
N LEU A 120 -8.52 16.35 23.05
CA LEU A 120 -8.30 16.49 21.60
C LEU A 120 -8.11 15.14 20.91
N LEU A 121 -7.80 14.08 21.67
CA LEU A 121 -7.51 12.76 21.09
C LEU A 121 -8.73 12.24 20.30
N ARG A 122 -8.50 12.02 19.00
CA ARG A 122 -9.49 11.45 18.09
C ARG A 122 -8.95 10.19 17.43
N VAL A 123 -9.58 9.06 17.72
CA VAL A 123 -9.11 7.73 17.29
C VAL A 123 -10.23 6.96 16.63
N VAL A 124 -9.94 6.28 15.55
CA VAL A 124 -10.88 5.42 14.83
C VAL A 124 -10.18 4.10 14.45
N SER A 125 -10.88 2.99 14.57
CA SER A 125 -10.40 1.69 14.07
C SER A 125 -10.79 1.50 12.61
N CYS A 126 -9.85 1.04 11.79
CA CYS A 126 -10.12 0.71 10.41
C CYS A 126 -11.03 -0.52 10.33
N SER A 127 -12.12 -0.43 9.56
CA SER A 127 -13.07 -1.54 9.39
C SER A 127 -12.54 -2.70 8.53
N ASP A 128 -11.40 -2.55 7.84
CA ASP A 128 -10.82 -3.57 6.97
C ASP A 128 -9.63 -4.31 7.62
N CYS A 129 -8.68 -3.58 8.21
CA CYS A 129 -7.48 -4.17 8.81
C CYS A 129 -7.41 -4.08 10.34
N GLU A 130 -8.40 -3.45 10.97
CA GLU A 130 -8.51 -3.25 12.42
C GLU A 130 -7.38 -2.41 13.05
N ALA A 131 -6.49 -1.82 12.23
CA ALA A 131 -5.48 -0.90 12.72
C ALA A 131 -6.12 0.37 13.28
N THR A 132 -5.53 0.92 14.34
CA THR A 132 -6.01 2.12 15.02
C THR A 132 -5.39 3.37 14.39
N LEU A 133 -6.23 4.33 13.99
CA LEU A 133 -5.83 5.55 13.30
C LEU A 133 -5.92 6.74 14.25
N ASP A 134 -4.84 7.52 14.34
CA ASP A 134 -4.83 8.82 14.99
C ASP A 134 -5.31 9.90 14.00
N LEU A 135 -6.43 10.51 14.33
CA LEU A 135 -7.02 11.59 13.55
C LEU A 135 -7.00 12.93 14.32
N THR A 136 -6.23 13.02 15.40
CA THR A 136 -6.17 14.18 16.30
C THR A 136 -5.82 15.46 15.55
N ASP A 137 -4.84 15.39 14.67
CA ASP A 137 -4.31 16.56 13.94
C ASP A 137 -5.02 16.81 12.59
N TYR A 138 -6.09 16.05 12.28
CA TYR A 138 -6.84 16.19 11.05
C TYR A 138 -8.21 16.81 11.28
N GLU A 139 -8.70 17.60 10.34
CA GLU A 139 -10.06 18.10 10.35
C GLU A 139 -11.09 16.98 10.24
N ARG A 140 -12.31 17.22 10.71
CA ARG A 140 -13.41 16.26 10.54
C ARG A 140 -13.85 16.24 9.07
N SER A 141 -13.92 15.07 8.49
CA SER A 141 -14.30 14.84 7.09
C SER A 141 -15.24 13.64 6.98
N SER A 142 -15.94 13.54 5.85
CA SER A 142 -16.93 12.47 5.61
C SER A 142 -16.30 11.09 5.39
N HIS A 143 -15.05 11.05 4.95
CA HIS A 143 -14.30 9.83 4.71
C HIS A 143 -13.03 9.82 5.54
N ILE A 144 -12.53 8.62 5.81
CA ILE A 144 -11.29 8.34 6.54
C ILE A 144 -10.43 7.42 5.67
N TYR A 145 -9.16 7.75 5.56
CA TYR A 145 -8.17 6.93 4.87
C TYR A 145 -7.34 6.13 5.88
N CYS A 146 -7.26 4.84 5.66
CA CYS A 146 -6.35 3.98 6.42
C CYS A 146 -4.98 3.93 5.76
N ARG A 147 -3.95 4.46 6.42
CA ARG A 147 -2.58 4.44 5.90
C ARG A 147 -1.97 3.03 5.82
N PHE A 148 -2.50 2.07 6.58
CA PHE A 148 -1.98 0.70 6.66
C PHE A 148 -2.48 -0.18 5.52
N CYS A 149 -3.79 -0.23 5.28
CA CYS A 149 -4.36 -1.04 4.20
C CYS A 149 -4.83 -0.23 2.99
N GLU A 150 -4.67 1.11 3.03
CA GLU A 150 -5.04 2.07 1.97
C GLU A 150 -6.54 2.11 1.66
N SER A 151 -7.40 1.51 2.51
CA SER A 151 -8.85 1.59 2.35
C SER A 151 -9.39 2.97 2.71
N ILE A 152 -10.48 3.35 2.04
CA ILE A 152 -11.24 4.57 2.32
C ILE A 152 -12.61 4.15 2.82
N PHE A 153 -13.01 4.62 3.98
CA PHE A 153 -14.28 4.25 4.62
C PHE A 153 -14.91 5.46 5.29
N LYS A 154 -16.19 5.34 5.64
CA LYS A 154 -16.89 6.31 6.49
C LYS A 154 -16.97 5.76 7.90
N GLU A 155 -16.93 6.67 8.87
CA GLU A 155 -17.11 6.28 10.28
C GLU A 155 -18.42 5.51 10.44
N ASN A 156 -18.36 4.33 11.07
CA ASN A 156 -19.49 3.42 11.27
C ASN A 156 -20.15 2.86 9.99
N GLN A 157 -19.47 2.91 8.83
CA GLN A 157 -19.94 2.29 7.60
C GLN A 157 -18.86 1.40 7.01
N PRO A 158 -19.23 0.30 6.33
CA PRO A 158 -18.27 -0.51 5.61
C PRO A 158 -17.63 0.30 4.48
N PRO A 159 -16.43 -0.05 4.00
CA PRO A 159 -15.80 0.61 2.86
C PRO A 159 -16.71 0.60 1.64
N LEU A 160 -16.76 1.72 0.89
CA LEU A 160 -17.61 1.89 -0.30
C LEU A 160 -17.28 0.89 -1.43
N ALA A 161 -16.06 0.41 -1.47
CA ALA A 161 -15.61 -0.64 -2.35
C ALA A 161 -14.84 -1.62 -1.48
N GLN A 162 -15.24 -2.87 -1.45
CA GLN A 162 -14.68 -3.89 -0.57
C GLN A 162 -13.16 -3.85 -0.51
N GLY A 163 -12.65 -3.29 0.59
CA GLY A 163 -11.29 -3.37 1.05
C GLY A 163 -10.19 -2.89 0.10
N SER A 164 -9.04 -3.51 0.22
CA SER A 164 -7.79 -3.22 -0.47
C SER A 164 -7.80 -3.38 -2.00
N THR A 165 -8.93 -3.69 -2.63
CA THR A 165 -9.07 -3.81 -4.09
C THR A 165 -9.08 -2.46 -4.80
N TYR A 166 -9.48 -1.38 -4.14
CA TYR A 166 -9.54 -0.03 -4.67
C TYR A 166 -8.58 0.88 -3.92
N ARG A 167 -7.45 1.17 -4.52
CA ARG A 167 -6.39 2.02 -3.97
C ARG A 167 -5.56 2.66 -5.08
N VAL A 168 -4.50 3.35 -4.72
CA VAL A 168 -3.60 3.96 -5.69
C VAL A 168 -2.74 2.90 -6.37
N CYS A 169 -2.63 2.98 -7.69
CA CYS A 169 -1.82 2.07 -8.51
C CYS A 169 -0.33 2.36 -8.33
N ASP A 170 0.48 1.34 -8.02
CA ASP A 170 1.95 1.45 -7.84
C ASP A 170 2.67 2.01 -9.09
N GLU A 171 2.08 1.84 -10.30
CA GLU A 171 2.74 2.19 -11.55
C GLU A 171 2.33 3.59 -12.05
N CYS A 172 1.04 3.94 -11.97
CA CYS A 172 0.54 5.18 -12.55
C CYS A 172 0.05 6.22 -11.55
N GLY A 173 -0.01 5.87 -10.26
CA GLY A 173 -0.43 6.79 -9.22
C GLY A 173 -1.93 7.13 -9.21
N LEU A 174 -2.75 6.53 -10.09
CA LEU A 174 -4.19 6.76 -10.11
C LEU A 174 -4.92 5.81 -9.16
N PHE A 175 -5.95 6.31 -8.50
CA PHE A 175 -6.90 5.50 -7.76
C PHE A 175 -7.71 4.65 -8.74
N ASP A 176 -7.67 3.34 -8.58
CA ASP A 176 -8.30 2.39 -9.47
C ASP A 176 -8.48 1.05 -8.75
N ARG A 177 -9.16 0.11 -9.40
CA ARG A 177 -9.16 -1.28 -8.98
C ARG A 177 -7.78 -1.88 -9.18
N ILE A 178 -7.17 -2.32 -8.08
CA ILE A 178 -5.80 -2.82 -8.06
C ILE A 178 -5.79 -4.34 -7.92
N ARG A 179 -4.89 -4.96 -8.66
CA ARG A 179 -4.63 -6.41 -8.60
C ARG A 179 -3.15 -6.69 -8.48
N SER A 180 -2.82 -7.80 -7.87
CA SER A 180 -1.45 -8.30 -7.93
C SER A 180 -1.17 -8.84 -9.34
N TYR A 181 -0.16 -8.30 -9.99
CA TYR A 181 0.37 -8.75 -11.26
C TYR A 181 1.80 -9.23 -11.07
N THR A 182 2.12 -10.42 -11.56
CA THR A 182 3.47 -10.98 -11.46
C THR A 182 4.19 -10.86 -12.80
N GLU A 183 5.23 -10.05 -12.86
CA GLU A 183 6.17 -10.04 -13.98
C GLU A 183 7.03 -11.30 -13.89
N PHE A 184 7.03 -12.11 -14.93
CA PHE A 184 7.82 -13.32 -15.03
C PHE A 184 8.84 -13.17 -16.15
N TYR A 185 10.12 -13.28 -15.83
CA TYR A 185 11.21 -13.27 -16.79
C TYR A 185 11.93 -14.62 -16.74
N PHE A 186 12.07 -15.24 -17.89
CA PHE A 186 12.82 -16.45 -18.09
C PHE A 186 14.07 -16.14 -18.91
N PHE A 187 15.23 -16.53 -18.41
CA PHE A 187 16.50 -16.38 -19.10
C PHE A 187 17.12 -17.75 -19.28
N PHE A 188 17.48 -18.08 -20.51
CA PHE A 188 18.16 -19.30 -20.85
C PHE A 188 19.54 -18.96 -21.44
N PHE A 189 20.58 -19.48 -20.81
CA PHE A 189 21.96 -19.48 -21.33
C PHE A 189 22.34 -20.90 -21.60
N VAL A 190 23.09 -21.18 -22.64
CA VAL A 190 23.42 -22.50 -23.20
C VAL A 190 23.60 -23.65 -22.18
N ILE A 191 24.07 -23.35 -20.98
CA ILE A 191 24.33 -24.32 -19.91
C ILE A 191 23.62 -23.97 -18.59
N ALA A 192 22.87 -22.86 -18.52
CA ALA A 192 22.19 -22.42 -17.31
C ALA A 192 20.87 -21.74 -17.65
N TYR A 193 19.89 -21.86 -16.75
CA TYR A 193 18.66 -21.11 -16.81
C TYR A 193 18.46 -20.31 -15.52
N ALA A 194 17.83 -19.15 -15.65
CA ALA A 194 17.42 -18.33 -14.52
C ALA A 194 16.01 -17.81 -14.75
N PHE A 195 15.27 -17.62 -13.68
CA PHE A 195 13.97 -16.98 -13.73
C PHE A 195 13.87 -15.92 -12.64
N SER A 196 13.12 -14.87 -12.91
CA SER A 196 12.84 -13.79 -11.98
C SER A 196 11.36 -13.53 -11.91
N TYR A 197 10.87 -13.34 -10.70
CA TYR A 197 9.49 -12.94 -10.43
C TYR A 197 9.49 -11.59 -9.73
N LYS A 198 8.66 -10.68 -10.22
CA LYS A 198 8.41 -9.40 -9.54
C LYS A 198 6.91 -9.15 -9.48
N ARG A 199 6.35 -9.11 -8.28
CA ARG A 199 4.94 -8.80 -8.10
C ARG A 199 4.76 -7.29 -7.96
N ARG A 200 3.73 -6.75 -8.60
CA ARG A 200 3.28 -5.37 -8.50
C ARG A 200 1.78 -5.33 -8.26
N TYR A 201 1.34 -4.30 -7.58
CA TYR A 201 -0.08 -4.03 -7.36
C TYR A 201 -0.51 -2.91 -8.30
N VAL A 202 -1.17 -3.27 -9.38
CA VAL A 202 -1.42 -2.35 -10.49
C VAL A 202 -2.85 -2.44 -11.01
N CYS A 203 -3.33 -1.34 -11.61
CA CYS A 203 -4.60 -1.33 -12.33
C CYS A 203 -4.55 -2.18 -13.61
N ASP A 204 -5.71 -2.55 -14.15
CA ASP A 204 -5.81 -3.42 -15.33
C ASP A 204 -5.08 -2.83 -16.56
N HIS A 205 -5.09 -1.50 -16.72
CA HIS A 205 -4.36 -0.84 -17.81
C HIS A 205 -2.84 -0.99 -17.68
N CYS A 206 -2.30 -0.76 -16.48
CA CYS A 206 -0.87 -0.94 -16.23
C CYS A 206 -0.45 -2.41 -16.30
N ALA A 207 -1.29 -3.32 -15.78
CA ALA A 207 -1.07 -4.76 -15.91
C ALA A 207 -0.96 -5.20 -17.37
N ASN A 208 -1.78 -4.63 -18.28
CA ASN A 208 -1.69 -4.91 -19.70
C ASN A 208 -0.37 -4.40 -20.32
N GLY A 209 0.09 -3.21 -19.92
CA GLY A 209 1.39 -2.67 -20.36
C GLY A 209 2.56 -3.55 -19.88
N LEU A 210 2.55 -3.94 -18.61
CA LEU A 210 3.55 -4.85 -18.04
C LEU A 210 3.52 -6.22 -18.72
N PHE A 211 2.33 -6.74 -19.05
CA PHE A 211 2.21 -7.99 -19.80
C PHE A 211 2.93 -7.91 -21.16
N TRP A 212 2.66 -6.88 -21.96
CA TRP A 212 3.31 -6.76 -23.26
C TRP A 212 4.81 -6.62 -23.14
N LYS A 213 5.28 -5.86 -22.14
CA LYS A 213 6.72 -5.74 -21.87
C LYS A 213 7.36 -7.09 -21.54
N THR A 214 6.79 -7.86 -20.61
CA THR A 214 7.31 -9.19 -20.23
C THR A 214 7.13 -10.20 -21.33
N PHE A 215 6.02 -10.17 -22.08
CA PHE A 215 5.76 -11.06 -23.21
C PHE A 215 6.79 -10.88 -24.32
N LEU A 216 7.06 -9.64 -24.74
CA LEU A 216 8.07 -9.35 -25.76
C LEU A 216 9.47 -9.75 -25.32
N THR A 217 9.82 -9.51 -24.05
CA THR A 217 11.10 -9.96 -23.50
C THR A 217 11.20 -11.49 -23.51
N ASN A 218 10.14 -12.19 -23.10
CA ASN A 218 10.11 -13.66 -23.07
C ASN A 218 9.96 -14.28 -24.47
N LEU A 219 9.58 -13.52 -25.49
CA LEU A 219 9.50 -14.00 -26.88
C LEU A 219 10.87 -14.44 -27.42
N ILE A 220 11.93 -13.80 -26.95
CA ILE A 220 13.31 -14.20 -27.26
C ILE A 220 13.62 -15.61 -26.71
N PHE A 221 12.93 -15.99 -25.62
CA PHE A 221 13.11 -17.26 -24.91
C PHE A 221 11.81 -18.07 -24.88
N ILE A 222 11.25 -18.43 -25.97
CA ILE A 222 9.93 -19.07 -26.25
C ILE A 222 9.25 -19.78 -25.05
N LEU A 223 10.01 -20.39 -24.16
CA LEU A 223 9.55 -21.15 -22.99
C LEU A 223 8.79 -20.28 -21.94
N GLY A 224 8.99 -18.95 -21.92
CA GLY A 224 8.31 -18.03 -21.01
C GLY A 224 6.88 -17.63 -21.42
N ILE A 225 6.50 -17.91 -22.68
CA ILE A 225 5.22 -17.45 -23.26
C ILE A 225 3.99 -18.05 -22.57
N PRO A 226 3.88 -19.38 -22.36
CA PRO A 226 2.72 -19.99 -21.72
C PRO A 226 2.46 -19.43 -20.31
N THR A 227 3.55 -19.25 -19.54
CA THR A 227 3.48 -18.70 -18.18
C THR A 227 2.99 -17.26 -18.19
N SER A 228 3.47 -16.42 -19.13
CA SER A 228 3.02 -15.03 -19.28
C SER A 228 1.53 -14.93 -19.62
N ILE A 229 1.04 -15.79 -20.52
CA ILE A 229 -0.39 -15.86 -20.88
C ILE A 229 -1.24 -16.31 -19.68
N TYR A 230 -0.81 -17.36 -18.96
CA TYR A 230 -1.50 -17.83 -17.76
C TYR A 230 -1.62 -16.73 -16.70
N ILE A 231 -0.54 -16.00 -16.41
CA ILE A 231 -0.53 -14.88 -15.46
C ILE A 231 -1.52 -13.80 -15.90
N LYS A 232 -1.57 -13.46 -17.20
CA LYS A 232 -2.53 -12.49 -17.73
C LYS A 232 -3.97 -12.93 -17.52
N ILE A 233 -4.32 -14.14 -17.87
CA ILE A 233 -5.69 -14.68 -17.70
C ILE A 233 -6.08 -14.64 -16.23
N LYS A 234 -5.20 -15.10 -15.31
CA LYS A 234 -5.44 -15.09 -13.88
C LYS A 234 -5.61 -13.67 -13.32
N SER A 235 -4.83 -12.69 -13.80
CA SER A 235 -4.93 -11.30 -13.36
C SER A 235 -6.18 -10.58 -13.87
N MET A 236 -6.78 -11.01 -14.98
CA MET A 236 -7.96 -10.39 -15.57
C MET A 236 -9.29 -11.00 -15.11
N SER A 237 -9.28 -12.10 -14.34
CA SER A 237 -10.48 -12.74 -13.83
C SER A 237 -11.19 -11.88 -12.79
N GLY A 238 -12.50 -11.68 -12.92
CA GLY A 238 -13.35 -10.90 -12.02
C GLY A 238 -13.42 -9.41 -12.41
N ARG A 239 -14.37 -9.04 -13.24
CA ARG A 239 -14.69 -7.63 -13.55
C ARG A 239 -15.73 -7.13 -12.56
N ASP A 240 -15.52 -5.94 -12.02
CA ASP A 240 -16.54 -5.20 -11.29
C ASP A 240 -17.20 -4.23 -12.26
N PRO A 241 -18.50 -4.43 -12.62
CA PRO A 241 -19.17 -3.54 -13.56
C PRO A 241 -19.34 -2.13 -13.02
N ALA A 242 -19.44 -1.97 -11.69
CA ALA A 242 -19.75 -0.69 -11.05
C ALA A 242 -18.69 0.40 -11.30
N LEU A 243 -17.41 0.01 -11.49
CA LEU A 243 -16.32 0.95 -11.71
C LEU A 243 -15.58 0.74 -13.05
N LYS A 244 -16.25 0.10 -14.02
CA LYS A 244 -15.71 -0.02 -15.39
C LYS A 244 -15.42 1.35 -16.01
N GLU A 245 -16.28 2.32 -15.74
CA GLU A 245 -16.14 3.69 -16.23
C GLU A 245 -14.94 4.42 -15.59
N LEU A 246 -14.56 4.09 -14.33
CA LEU A 246 -13.37 4.64 -13.72
C LEU A 246 -12.10 4.24 -14.49
N ALA A 247 -11.96 2.97 -14.83
CA ALA A 247 -10.82 2.50 -15.62
C ALA A 247 -10.76 3.18 -17.01
N ARG A 248 -11.93 3.45 -17.62
CA ARG A 248 -12.03 4.20 -18.88
C ARG A 248 -11.59 5.66 -18.71
N ALA A 249 -12.09 6.36 -17.68
CA ALA A 249 -11.71 7.74 -17.40
C ALA A 249 -10.20 7.85 -17.13
N ASN A 250 -9.65 6.96 -16.32
CA ASN A 250 -8.22 6.89 -16.02
C ASN A 250 -7.37 6.65 -17.28
N ALA A 251 -7.81 5.79 -18.19
CA ALA A 251 -7.11 5.53 -19.44
C ALA A 251 -7.12 6.75 -20.38
N LEU A 252 -8.21 7.51 -20.43
CA LEU A 252 -8.34 8.75 -21.20
C LEU A 252 -7.45 9.86 -20.61
N ALA A 253 -7.50 10.05 -19.30
CA ALA A 253 -6.69 11.04 -18.58
C ALA A 253 -5.19 10.81 -18.82
N LYS A 254 -4.71 9.56 -18.72
CA LYS A 254 -3.32 9.19 -19.02
C LYS A 254 -2.87 9.54 -20.44
N LYS A 255 -3.80 9.52 -21.41
CA LYS A 255 -3.52 9.88 -22.81
C LYS A 255 -3.59 11.39 -23.06
N GLY A 256 -3.78 12.20 -22.02
CA GLY A 256 -4.00 13.65 -22.15
C GLY A 256 -5.36 14.04 -22.73
N GLN A 257 -6.30 13.08 -22.84
CA GLN A 257 -7.65 13.33 -23.38
C GLN A 257 -8.61 13.67 -22.22
N TYR A 258 -8.24 14.69 -21.43
CA TYR A 258 -8.99 15.08 -20.25
C TYR A 258 -10.42 15.51 -20.55
N ASP A 259 -10.64 16.23 -21.64
CA ASP A 259 -12.00 16.65 -22.06
C ASP A 259 -12.98 15.48 -22.19
N LYS A 260 -12.49 14.30 -22.56
CA LYS A 260 -13.28 13.07 -22.63
C LYS A 260 -13.38 12.33 -21.30
N ALA A 261 -12.40 12.51 -20.42
CA ALA A 261 -12.37 11.89 -19.08
C ALA A 261 -13.23 12.67 -18.07
N ALA A 262 -13.22 14.00 -18.14
CA ALA A 262 -13.90 14.89 -17.21
C ALA A 262 -15.39 14.58 -16.99
N PRO A 263 -16.23 14.41 -18.04
CA PRO A 263 -17.65 14.06 -17.85
C PRO A 263 -17.84 12.72 -17.14
N ILE A 264 -16.93 11.76 -17.35
CA ILE A 264 -16.99 10.46 -16.68
C ILE A 264 -16.63 10.60 -15.20
N TYR A 265 -15.58 11.36 -14.87
CA TYR A 265 -15.23 11.65 -13.47
C TYR A 265 -16.35 12.40 -12.75
N SER A 266 -16.95 13.40 -13.39
CA SER A 266 -18.08 14.16 -12.84
C SER A 266 -19.27 13.25 -12.53
N GLN A 267 -19.64 12.37 -13.44
CA GLN A 267 -20.72 11.39 -13.23
C GLN A 267 -20.39 10.42 -12.08
N LEU A 268 -19.14 9.94 -12.01
CA LEU A 268 -18.70 9.06 -10.93
C LEU A 268 -18.71 9.79 -9.58
N SER A 269 -18.28 11.05 -9.53
CA SER A 269 -18.28 11.86 -8.30
C SER A 269 -19.70 12.11 -7.77
N GLN A 270 -20.67 12.31 -8.65
CA GLN A 270 -22.09 12.41 -8.26
C GLN A 270 -22.61 11.09 -7.69
N ASN A 271 -22.29 9.95 -8.31
CA ASN A 271 -22.75 8.64 -7.85
C ASN A 271 -22.08 8.18 -6.55
N TYR A 272 -20.84 8.59 -6.30
CA TYR A 272 -20.02 8.17 -5.14
C TYR A 272 -19.75 9.30 -4.14
N LEU A 273 -20.62 10.31 -4.08
CA LEU A 273 -20.62 11.37 -3.06
C LEU A 273 -19.22 11.95 -2.79
N GLU A 274 -18.61 12.52 -3.81
CA GLU A 274 -17.28 13.17 -3.69
C GLU A 274 -16.18 12.28 -3.10
N HIS A 275 -16.11 11.03 -3.54
CA HIS A 275 -15.09 10.09 -3.08
C HIS A 275 -13.67 10.65 -3.31
N PRO A 276 -12.79 10.71 -2.26
CA PRO A 276 -11.52 11.42 -2.33
C PRO A 276 -10.57 10.90 -3.40
N GLY A 277 -10.57 9.58 -3.68
CA GLY A 277 -9.77 8.98 -4.74
C GLY A 277 -10.20 9.39 -6.15
N LEU A 278 -11.50 9.61 -6.39
CA LEU A 278 -12.01 10.10 -7.68
C LEU A 278 -11.58 11.54 -7.91
N LEU A 279 -11.75 12.41 -6.91
CA LEU A 279 -11.33 13.81 -6.94
C LEU A 279 -9.81 13.94 -7.11
N MET A 280 -9.03 13.04 -6.50
CA MET A 280 -7.59 12.97 -6.72
C MET A 280 -7.26 12.69 -8.20
N ASN A 281 -7.92 11.71 -8.81
CA ASN A 281 -7.72 11.36 -10.22
C ASN A 281 -8.11 12.48 -11.16
N GLU A 282 -9.24 13.15 -10.89
CA GLU A 282 -9.70 14.31 -11.63
C GLU A 282 -8.65 15.41 -11.63
N GLY A 283 -8.09 15.72 -10.46
CA GLY A 283 -6.99 16.69 -10.32
C GLY A 283 -5.72 16.28 -11.09
N ILE A 284 -5.37 15.00 -11.09
CA ILE A 284 -4.26 14.50 -11.93
C ILE A 284 -4.56 14.72 -13.42
N GLY A 285 -5.81 14.50 -13.85
CA GLY A 285 -6.27 14.78 -15.21
C GLY A 285 -6.10 16.24 -15.60
N HIS A 286 -6.50 17.19 -14.74
CA HIS A 286 -6.26 18.62 -14.93
C HIS A 286 -4.77 18.93 -15.07
N LEU A 287 -3.92 18.36 -14.20
CA LEU A 287 -2.48 18.58 -14.27
C LEU A 287 -1.88 18.11 -15.60
N VAL A 288 -2.29 16.94 -16.09
CA VAL A 288 -1.87 16.41 -17.41
C VAL A 288 -2.34 17.31 -18.55
N ALA A 289 -3.54 17.90 -18.41
CA ALA A 289 -4.08 18.89 -19.35
C ALA A 289 -3.45 20.29 -19.21
N LYS A 290 -2.40 20.46 -18.38
CA LYS A 290 -1.70 21.72 -18.10
C LYS A 290 -2.58 22.77 -17.40
N ASP A 291 -3.54 22.32 -16.62
CA ASP A 291 -4.39 23.15 -15.75
C ASP A 291 -4.05 22.88 -14.27
N PRO A 292 -2.99 23.50 -13.72
CA PRO A 292 -2.61 23.31 -12.33
C PRO A 292 -3.62 23.92 -11.35
N VAL A 293 -4.39 24.93 -11.76
CA VAL A 293 -5.40 25.57 -10.90
C VAL A 293 -6.55 24.58 -10.65
N GLY A 294 -7.10 24.01 -11.72
CA GLY A 294 -8.13 22.97 -11.62
C GLY A 294 -7.66 21.75 -10.85
N ALA A 295 -6.39 21.36 -11.02
CA ALA A 295 -5.80 20.26 -10.26
C ALA A 295 -5.83 20.53 -8.74
N VAL A 296 -5.38 21.71 -8.31
CA VAL A 296 -5.36 22.11 -6.89
C VAL A 296 -6.78 22.17 -6.33
N GLN A 297 -7.75 22.71 -7.06
CA GLN A 297 -9.16 22.76 -6.63
C GLN A 297 -9.73 21.36 -6.40
N CYS A 298 -9.50 20.41 -7.31
CA CYS A 298 -9.93 19.03 -7.14
C CYS A 298 -9.26 18.36 -5.94
N TRP A 299 -7.98 18.61 -5.72
CA TRP A 299 -7.25 18.05 -4.58
C TRP A 299 -7.68 18.68 -3.25
N GLN A 300 -8.00 19.96 -3.21
CA GLN A 300 -8.59 20.59 -2.02
C GLN A 300 -9.95 19.97 -1.68
N ARG A 301 -10.84 19.76 -2.67
CA ARG A 301 -12.10 19.04 -2.48
C ARG A 301 -11.88 17.61 -2.01
N SER A 302 -10.86 16.91 -2.54
CA SER A 302 -10.47 15.59 -2.07
C SER A 302 -10.12 15.59 -0.58
N LEU A 303 -9.38 16.60 -0.10
CA LEU A 303 -9.02 16.74 1.31
C LEU A 303 -10.18 17.23 2.18
N GLN A 304 -11.11 18.03 1.66
CA GLN A 304 -12.36 18.36 2.36
C GLN A 304 -13.20 17.11 2.59
N SER A 305 -13.21 16.19 1.61
CA SER A 305 -13.91 14.91 1.73
C SER A 305 -13.18 13.89 2.63
N CYS A 306 -11.84 13.91 2.65
CA CYS A 306 -11.01 13.05 3.46
C CYS A 306 -9.70 13.78 3.85
N SER A 307 -9.70 14.43 5.00
CA SER A 307 -8.62 15.32 5.45
C SER A 307 -7.28 14.60 5.63
N ASN A 308 -7.29 13.30 5.94
CA ASN A 308 -6.12 12.46 6.09
C ASN A 308 -5.78 11.62 4.84
N TYR A 309 -6.23 12.05 3.65
CA TYR A 309 -5.94 11.30 2.41
C TYR A 309 -4.51 11.55 1.94
N HIS A 310 -3.58 10.75 2.44
CA HIS A 310 -2.15 10.87 2.20
C HIS A 310 -1.75 10.93 0.71
N PRO A 311 -2.38 10.18 -0.22
CA PRO A 311 -2.04 10.31 -1.64
C PRO A 311 -2.22 11.74 -2.17
N THR A 312 -3.32 12.41 -1.83
CA THR A 312 -3.57 13.80 -2.25
C THR A 312 -2.65 14.80 -1.53
N LEU A 313 -2.41 14.61 -0.22
CA LEU A 313 -1.46 15.43 0.53
C LEU A 313 -0.06 15.39 -0.11
N ARG A 314 0.39 14.21 -0.54
CA ARG A 314 1.67 14.02 -1.23
C ARG A 314 1.71 14.75 -2.59
N LEU A 315 0.62 14.73 -3.35
CA LEU A 315 0.54 15.44 -4.63
C LEU A 315 0.66 16.96 -4.45
N LEU A 316 -0.07 17.52 -3.48
CA LEU A 316 0.03 18.95 -3.15
C LEU A 316 1.43 19.32 -2.67
N TYR A 317 2.02 18.54 -1.77
CA TYR A 317 3.39 18.75 -1.30
C TYR A 317 4.40 18.76 -2.45
N ASN A 318 4.32 17.79 -3.36
CA ASN A 318 5.22 17.69 -4.52
C ASN A 318 5.02 18.85 -5.52
N LEU A 319 3.81 19.38 -5.64
CA LEU A 319 3.54 20.53 -6.51
C LEU A 319 4.15 21.81 -5.92
N GLN A 320 4.11 21.97 -4.59
CA GLN A 320 4.68 23.11 -3.88
C GLN A 320 6.22 23.05 -3.77
N ASN A 321 6.81 21.82 -3.79
CA ASN A 321 8.23 21.59 -3.61
C ASN A 321 8.85 20.81 -4.80
N PRO A 322 8.90 21.39 -6.02
CA PRO A 322 9.35 20.68 -7.22
C PRO A 322 10.83 20.29 -7.20
N SER A 323 11.62 20.91 -6.33
CA SER A 323 13.10 20.75 -6.29
C SER A 323 13.56 19.52 -5.48
N GLN A 324 12.66 18.71 -4.88
CA GLN A 324 13.02 17.54 -4.06
C GLN A 324 12.78 16.21 -4.79
N LYS A 325 12.82 16.22 -6.10
CA LYS A 325 12.72 15.00 -6.93
C LYS A 325 14.06 14.38 -7.23
#